data_34fe38455ed8963c57175823dbf97e6f
#
_entry.id   34fe38455ed8963c57175823dbf97e6f
#
_cell.length_a   1.000
_cell.length_b   1.000
_cell.length_c   1.000
_cell.angle_alpha   90.00
_cell.angle_beta   90.00
_cell.angle_gamma   90.00
#
_symmetry.space_group_name_H-M   'P 1'
#
loop_
_entity.id
_entity.type
_entity.pdbx_description
1 polymer ?
#
loop_
_entity_poly.entity_id
_entity_poly.type
_entity_poly.pdbx_seq_one_letter_code
_entity_poly.pdbx_strand_id
1 'polypeptide(L)'
;MKILAIDTSGKVASVAMTDGEKLLWEKSVYTKLTHSQVILPMVKQALEETGLTYTDLDCAAIAKGPGSYTGLRIGVAAVKGMCFGCESLKSAGVSTLLSLAYNCIGFEGRIISVMRARPKIVYAGEFQCKNGVITRISADRVCPEEEVFSGEFSEKTMLVGDCATEIKAKYFADNENAQLAS
;
A
#
# COMPACT_ATOMS: atom_id res chain seq x y z
N MET A 1 14.07 -13.31 -7.41
CA MET A 1 13.92 -13.01 -5.97
C MET A 1 12.46 -13.23 -5.61
N LYS A 2 12.20 -14.20 -4.75
CA LYS A 2 10.84 -14.56 -4.33
C LYS A 2 10.42 -13.76 -3.10
N ILE A 3 9.33 -13.02 -3.22
CA ILE A 3 8.84 -12.13 -2.16
C ILE A 3 7.40 -12.51 -1.80
N LEU A 4 7.15 -12.67 -0.51
CA LEU A 4 5.81 -12.68 0.06
C LEU A 4 5.50 -11.26 0.56
N ALA A 5 4.50 -10.60 0.00
CA ALA A 5 4.06 -9.27 0.40
C ALA A 5 2.73 -9.34 1.16
N ILE A 6 2.62 -8.56 2.23
CA ILE A 6 1.43 -8.50 3.09
C ILE A 6 1.03 -7.04 3.31
N ASP A 7 -0.25 -6.75 3.19
CA ASP A 7 -0.82 -5.46 3.59
C ASP A 7 -2.03 -5.67 4.50
N THR A 8 -1.96 -5.04 5.66
CA THR A 8 -3.02 -4.99 6.67
C THR A 8 -3.28 -3.56 7.14
N SER A 9 -2.80 -2.59 6.39
CA SER A 9 -2.82 -1.16 6.76
C SER A 9 -4.20 -0.50 6.62
N GLY A 10 -5.09 -1.09 5.82
CA GLY A 10 -6.43 -0.58 5.52
C GLY A 10 -7.55 -1.52 5.97
N LYS A 11 -8.72 -1.36 5.33
CA LYS A 11 -9.90 -2.23 5.54
C LYS A 11 -9.78 -3.56 4.81
N VAL A 12 -8.99 -3.60 3.75
CA VAL A 12 -8.69 -4.78 2.95
C VAL A 12 -7.44 -5.44 3.50
N ALA A 13 -7.47 -6.76 3.65
CA ALA A 13 -6.29 -7.56 3.90
C ALA A 13 -5.79 -8.14 2.58
N SER A 14 -4.52 -7.96 2.27
CA SER A 14 -3.93 -8.43 1.01
C SER A 14 -2.67 -9.23 1.24
N VAL A 15 -2.50 -10.27 0.45
CA VAL A 15 -1.29 -11.09 0.38
C VAL A 15 -0.97 -11.29 -1.10
N ALA A 16 0.30 -11.10 -1.46
CA ALA A 16 0.79 -11.39 -2.81
C ALA A 16 2.13 -12.14 -2.74
N MET A 17 2.42 -12.91 -3.78
CA MET A 17 3.68 -13.63 -3.93
C MET A 17 4.24 -13.40 -5.33
N THR A 18 5.52 -13.03 -5.40
CA THR A 18 6.20 -12.75 -6.68
C THR A 18 7.50 -13.54 -6.82
N ASP A 19 7.94 -13.74 -8.05
CA ASP A 19 9.32 -14.14 -8.39
C ASP A 19 9.89 -13.15 -9.39
N GLY A 20 10.78 -12.28 -8.92
CA GLY A 20 11.20 -11.10 -9.67
C GLY A 20 10.01 -10.20 -9.99
N GLU A 21 9.79 -9.92 -11.27
CA GLU A 21 8.66 -9.13 -11.76
C GLU A 21 7.37 -9.95 -11.99
N LYS A 22 7.46 -11.27 -11.90
CA LYS A 22 6.32 -12.15 -12.14
C LYS A 22 5.46 -12.27 -10.88
N LEU A 23 4.19 -11.91 -10.99
CA LEU A 23 3.17 -12.21 -9.97
C LEU A 23 2.83 -13.70 -10.05
N LEU A 24 3.05 -14.43 -8.94
CA LEU A 24 2.73 -15.85 -8.81
C LEU A 24 1.34 -16.07 -8.23
N TRP A 25 0.98 -15.25 -7.24
CA TRP A 25 -0.28 -15.36 -6.52
C TRP A 25 -0.65 -14.04 -5.87
N GLU A 26 -1.94 -13.73 -5.83
CA GLU A 26 -2.48 -12.57 -5.13
C GLU A 26 -3.88 -12.84 -4.63
N LYS A 27 -4.17 -12.35 -3.43
CA LYS A 27 -5.51 -12.32 -2.87
C LYS A 27 -5.72 -11.10 -2.01
N SER A 28 -6.83 -10.41 -2.25
CA SER A 28 -7.30 -9.30 -1.43
C SER A 28 -8.68 -9.61 -0.89
N VAL A 29 -8.90 -9.38 0.40
CA VAL A 29 -10.15 -9.71 1.08
C VAL A 29 -10.68 -8.52 1.84
N TYR A 30 -11.88 -8.07 1.46
CA TYR A 30 -12.69 -7.15 2.25
C TYR A 30 -13.69 -7.96 3.06
N THR A 31 -13.48 -8.07 4.36
CA THR A 31 -14.28 -8.92 5.24
C THR A 31 -14.58 -8.25 6.58
N LYS A 32 -15.63 -8.70 7.23
CA LYS A 32 -15.95 -8.35 8.64
C LYS A 32 -15.06 -9.09 9.65
N LEU A 33 -14.31 -10.11 9.20
CA LEU A 33 -13.34 -10.81 10.04
C LEU A 33 -12.14 -9.91 10.33
N THR A 34 -11.50 -10.11 11.45
CA THR A 34 -10.27 -9.39 11.79
C THR A 34 -9.10 -9.84 10.92
N HIS A 35 -8.15 -8.96 10.64
CA HIS A 35 -6.96 -9.30 9.85
C HIS A 35 -6.18 -10.48 10.46
N SER A 36 -6.19 -10.62 11.79
CA SER A 36 -5.55 -11.76 12.47
C SER A 36 -6.16 -13.12 12.12
N GLN A 37 -7.43 -13.15 11.73
CA GLN A 37 -8.10 -14.39 11.34
C GLN A 37 -7.85 -14.77 9.87
N VAL A 38 -7.49 -13.82 9.01
CA VAL A 38 -7.42 -14.05 7.56
C VAL A 38 -5.99 -14.09 7.00
N ILE A 39 -5.04 -13.35 7.57
CA ILE A 39 -3.70 -13.21 6.99
C ILE A 39 -2.94 -14.53 6.94
N LEU A 40 -2.81 -15.26 8.06
CA LEU A 40 -2.07 -16.52 8.05
C LEU A 40 -2.73 -17.61 7.18
N PRO A 41 -4.07 -17.79 7.17
CA PRO A 41 -4.72 -18.63 6.17
C PRO A 41 -4.43 -18.24 4.72
N MET A 42 -4.39 -16.95 4.39
CA MET A 42 -4.06 -16.49 3.04
C MET A 42 -2.61 -16.79 2.68
N VAL A 43 -1.67 -16.59 3.61
CA VAL A 43 -0.26 -16.96 3.40
C VAL A 43 -0.11 -18.47 3.17
N LYS A 44 -0.79 -19.28 4.00
CA LYS A 44 -0.80 -20.73 3.82
C LYS A 44 -1.32 -21.13 2.43
N GLN A 45 -2.45 -20.57 2.02
CA GLN A 45 -3.02 -20.81 0.70
C GLN A 45 -2.04 -20.41 -0.43
N ALA A 46 -1.39 -19.23 -0.30
CA ALA A 46 -0.40 -18.78 -1.29
C ALA A 46 0.76 -19.77 -1.44
N LEU A 47 1.30 -20.28 -0.34
CA LEU A 47 2.38 -21.28 -0.34
C LEU A 47 1.92 -22.60 -0.98
N GLU A 48 0.73 -23.09 -0.61
CA GLU A 48 0.16 -24.33 -1.14
C GLU A 48 -0.08 -24.24 -2.65
N GLU A 49 -0.70 -23.16 -3.13
CA GLU A 49 -1.05 -22.99 -4.55
C GLU A 49 0.17 -22.68 -5.44
N THR A 50 1.23 -22.09 -4.89
CA THR A 50 2.47 -21.85 -5.63
C THR A 50 3.47 -23.01 -5.53
N GLY A 51 3.24 -23.97 -4.64
CA GLY A 51 4.17 -25.07 -4.36
C GLY A 51 5.45 -24.61 -3.66
N LEU A 52 5.46 -23.42 -3.04
CA LEU A 52 6.60 -22.85 -2.33
C LEU A 52 6.50 -23.10 -0.83
N THR A 53 7.65 -23.06 -0.16
CA THR A 53 7.78 -23.09 1.30
C THR A 53 8.42 -21.80 1.80
N TYR A 54 8.44 -21.58 3.10
CA TYR A 54 9.11 -20.40 3.68
C TYR A 54 10.61 -20.35 3.36
N THR A 55 11.26 -21.49 3.19
CA THR A 55 12.69 -21.58 2.85
C THR A 55 12.99 -21.22 1.41
N ASP A 56 11.98 -21.21 0.53
CA ASP A 56 12.11 -20.81 -0.88
C ASP A 56 11.98 -19.28 -1.06
N LEU A 57 11.53 -18.57 -0.01
CA LEU A 57 11.32 -17.13 -0.06
C LEU A 57 12.59 -16.38 0.37
N ASP A 58 12.91 -15.32 -0.37
CA ASP A 58 14.02 -14.42 -0.03
C ASP A 58 13.60 -13.34 0.98
N CYS A 59 12.35 -12.89 0.87
CA CYS A 59 11.85 -11.77 1.68
C CYS A 59 10.35 -11.88 1.98
N ALA A 60 9.97 -11.51 3.21
CA ALA A 60 8.61 -11.18 3.59
C ALA A 60 8.47 -9.66 3.72
N ALA A 61 7.78 -9.02 2.79
CA ALA A 61 7.52 -7.59 2.78
C ALA A 61 6.21 -7.28 3.50
N ILE A 62 6.19 -6.18 4.25
CA ILE A 62 5.00 -5.72 5.00
C ILE A 62 4.78 -4.23 4.80
N ALA A 63 3.52 -3.83 4.57
CA ALA A 63 3.12 -2.44 4.69
C ALA A 63 3.35 -1.97 6.14
N LYS A 64 4.36 -1.12 6.34
CA LYS A 64 4.75 -0.63 7.67
C LYS A 64 3.98 0.60 8.15
N GLY A 65 3.03 1.06 7.32
CA GLY A 65 2.26 2.26 7.56
C GLY A 65 2.61 3.42 6.61
N PRO A 66 1.88 4.53 6.74
CA PRO A 66 0.80 4.77 7.71
C PRO A 66 -0.47 3.94 7.45
N GLY A 67 -1.36 3.86 8.44
CA GLY A 67 -2.61 3.12 8.32
C GLY A 67 -3.23 2.72 9.67
N SER A 68 -4.12 1.72 9.63
CA SER A 68 -4.76 1.14 10.82
C SER A 68 -3.74 0.65 11.83
N TYR A 69 -3.71 1.25 13.02
CA TYR A 69 -2.77 0.87 14.09
C TYR A 69 -2.84 -0.62 14.45
N THR A 70 -4.05 -1.15 14.62
CA THR A 70 -4.26 -2.57 14.93
C THR A 70 -3.85 -3.46 13.76
N GLY A 71 -4.26 -3.09 12.55
CA GLY A 71 -3.92 -3.83 11.33
C GLY A 71 -2.41 -3.92 11.14
N LEU A 72 -1.70 -2.81 11.19
CA LEU A 72 -0.23 -2.77 11.06
C LEU A 72 0.47 -3.68 12.07
N ARG A 73 0.03 -3.68 13.33
CA ARG A 73 0.61 -4.57 14.37
C ARG A 73 0.39 -6.05 14.06
N ILE A 74 -0.79 -6.41 13.54
CA ILE A 74 -1.10 -7.79 13.14
C ILE A 74 -0.16 -8.23 12.02
N GLY A 75 -0.03 -7.43 10.96
CA GLY A 75 0.83 -7.77 9.82
C GLY A 75 2.30 -7.87 10.21
N VAL A 76 2.81 -6.89 10.98
CA VAL A 76 4.20 -6.91 11.48
C VAL A 76 4.46 -8.11 12.38
N ALA A 77 3.53 -8.46 13.27
CA ALA A 77 3.66 -9.64 14.11
C ALA A 77 3.70 -10.93 13.29
N ALA A 78 2.85 -11.05 12.27
CA ALA A 78 2.83 -12.20 11.37
C ALA A 78 4.17 -12.35 10.63
N VAL A 79 4.69 -11.28 10.01
CA VAL A 79 5.99 -11.31 9.32
C VAL A 79 7.13 -11.63 10.25
N LYS A 80 7.17 -11.02 11.43
CA LYS A 80 8.21 -11.34 12.45
C LYS A 80 8.14 -12.80 12.89
N GLY A 81 6.94 -13.36 13.08
CA GLY A 81 6.76 -14.77 13.42
C GLY A 81 7.28 -15.71 12.33
N MET A 82 7.00 -15.41 11.05
CA MET A 82 7.51 -16.17 9.91
C MET A 82 9.04 -16.13 9.84
N CYS A 83 9.64 -14.95 9.97
CA CYS A 83 11.10 -14.79 9.95
C CYS A 83 11.78 -15.43 11.17
N PHE A 84 11.13 -15.45 12.33
CA PHE A 84 11.64 -16.14 13.51
C PHE A 84 11.65 -17.67 13.30
N GLY A 85 10.64 -18.20 12.63
CA GLY A 85 10.54 -19.63 12.29
C GLY A 85 11.39 -20.06 11.10
N CYS A 86 11.97 -19.13 10.33
CA CYS A 86 12.79 -19.40 9.14
C CYS A 86 13.94 -18.38 9.05
N GLU A 87 15.14 -18.78 9.49
CA GLU A 87 16.32 -17.90 9.58
C GLU A 87 16.77 -17.32 8.23
N SER A 88 16.53 -18.01 7.14
CA SER A 88 16.87 -17.54 5.77
C SER A 88 15.94 -16.41 5.31
N LEU A 89 14.70 -16.36 5.81
CA LEU A 89 13.69 -15.40 5.39
C LEU A 89 13.97 -14.01 5.97
N LYS A 90 14.23 -13.04 5.10
CA LYS A 90 14.42 -11.64 5.50
C LYS A 90 13.08 -10.89 5.55
N SER A 91 13.02 -9.80 6.31
CA SER A 91 11.84 -8.93 6.33
C SER A 91 12.16 -7.55 5.77
N ALA A 92 11.18 -6.95 5.08
CA ALA A 92 11.27 -5.58 4.58
C ALA A 92 9.98 -4.81 4.89
N GLY A 93 10.14 -3.55 5.37
CA GLY A 93 8.99 -2.67 5.62
C GLY A 93 8.84 -1.65 4.49
N VAL A 94 7.67 -1.62 3.86
CA VAL A 94 7.34 -0.70 2.75
C VAL A 94 6.33 0.34 3.24
N SER A 95 6.48 1.60 2.82
CA SER A 95 5.48 2.63 3.10
C SER A 95 4.17 2.29 2.39
N THR A 96 3.05 2.32 3.11
CA THR A 96 1.72 2.11 2.53
C THR A 96 1.41 3.13 1.44
N LEU A 97 1.77 4.40 1.65
CA LEU A 97 1.53 5.46 0.67
C LEU A 97 2.42 5.31 -0.58
N LEU A 98 3.64 4.79 -0.41
CA LEU A 98 4.48 4.44 -1.55
C LEU A 98 3.87 3.27 -2.35
N SER A 99 3.38 2.23 -1.68
CA SER A 99 2.72 1.10 -2.35
C SER A 99 1.50 1.56 -3.15
N LEU A 100 0.69 2.48 -2.60
CA LEU A 100 -0.42 3.10 -3.33
C LEU A 100 0.04 3.86 -4.57
N ALA A 101 1.14 4.62 -4.47
CA ALA A 101 1.70 5.35 -5.61
C ALA A 101 2.13 4.41 -6.75
N TYR A 102 2.64 3.21 -6.43
CA TYR A 102 3.03 2.24 -7.43
C TYR A 102 1.87 1.70 -8.28
N ASN A 103 0.61 1.77 -7.81
CA ASN A 103 -0.56 1.48 -8.64
C ASN A 103 -0.72 2.47 -9.80
N CYS A 104 -0.02 3.60 -9.75
CA CYS A 104 -0.07 4.66 -10.77
C CYS A 104 1.22 4.73 -11.61
N ILE A 105 2.04 3.68 -11.67
CA ILE A 105 3.36 3.68 -12.32
C ILE A 105 3.31 4.04 -13.82
N GLY A 106 2.17 3.84 -14.48
CA GLY A 106 1.96 4.25 -15.89
C GLY A 106 1.54 5.70 -16.08
N PHE A 107 1.35 6.47 -15.01
CA PHE A 107 0.96 7.87 -15.07
C PHE A 107 2.18 8.78 -15.09
N GLU A 108 2.24 9.72 -16.03
CA GLU A 108 3.30 10.74 -16.09
C GLU A 108 2.82 12.01 -15.38
N GLY A 109 3.40 12.33 -14.23
CA GLY A 109 3.03 13.49 -13.43
C GLY A 109 3.16 13.27 -11.92
N ARG A 110 2.52 14.17 -11.15
CA ARG A 110 2.48 14.11 -9.70
C ARG A 110 1.48 13.06 -9.22
N ILE A 111 1.85 12.28 -8.23
CA ILE A 111 0.97 11.31 -7.57
C ILE A 111 0.84 11.73 -6.10
N ILE A 112 -0.38 11.85 -5.60
CA ILE A 112 -0.67 12.06 -4.20
C ILE A 112 -1.40 10.83 -3.67
N SER A 113 -0.71 10.07 -2.84
CA SER A 113 -1.31 8.97 -2.10
C SER A 113 -1.93 9.50 -0.82
N VAL A 114 -3.21 9.17 -0.60
CA VAL A 114 -3.97 9.70 0.54
C VAL A 114 -4.82 8.62 1.20
N MET A 115 -4.76 8.55 2.54
CA MET A 115 -5.59 7.66 3.34
C MET A 115 -6.26 8.44 4.47
N ARG A 116 -7.51 8.09 4.81
CA ARG A 116 -8.25 8.71 5.89
C ARG A 116 -7.69 8.26 7.26
N ALA A 117 -7.11 9.20 8.02
CA ALA A 117 -6.68 8.93 9.39
C ALA A 117 -7.84 9.09 10.37
N ARG A 118 -8.58 10.19 10.26
CA ARG A 118 -9.80 10.54 11.02
C ARG A 118 -10.52 11.69 10.30
N PRO A 119 -11.73 12.12 10.71
CA PRO A 119 -12.42 13.22 10.04
C PRO A 119 -11.52 14.44 9.81
N LYS A 120 -11.42 14.90 8.56
CA LYS A 120 -10.60 16.03 8.09
C LYS A 120 -9.07 15.87 8.25
N ILE A 121 -8.58 14.73 8.74
CA ILE A 121 -7.15 14.43 8.86
C ILE A 121 -6.80 13.27 7.95
N VAL A 122 -5.74 13.42 7.20
CA VAL A 122 -5.26 12.41 6.26
C VAL A 122 -3.81 11.99 6.55
N TYR A 123 -3.49 10.78 6.17
CA TYR A 123 -2.11 10.39 5.85
C TYR A 123 -1.88 10.74 4.38
N ALA A 124 -0.83 11.49 4.08
CA ALA A 124 -0.50 11.90 2.72
C ALA A 124 0.98 11.68 2.40
N GLY A 125 1.25 11.26 1.18
CA GLY A 125 2.58 11.15 0.60
C GLY A 125 2.55 11.63 -0.85
N GLU A 126 3.59 12.36 -1.25
CA GLU A 126 3.66 12.96 -2.56
C GLU A 126 4.83 12.38 -3.35
N PHE A 127 4.55 12.04 -4.58
CA PHE A 127 5.50 11.37 -5.47
C PHE A 127 5.44 12.00 -6.86
N GLN A 128 6.55 11.89 -7.59
CA GLN A 128 6.63 12.17 -9.03
C GLN A 128 6.82 10.84 -9.77
N CYS A 129 6.01 10.59 -10.78
CA CYS A 129 6.25 9.51 -11.71
C CYS A 129 6.76 10.08 -13.03
N LYS A 130 7.90 9.60 -13.49
CA LYS A 130 8.52 9.98 -14.77
C LYS A 130 9.22 8.78 -15.38
N ASN A 131 8.86 8.46 -16.64
CA ASN A 131 9.41 7.30 -17.36
C ASN A 131 9.26 5.98 -16.58
N GLY A 132 8.13 5.77 -15.91
CA GLY A 132 7.89 4.57 -15.10
C GLY A 132 8.69 4.50 -13.78
N VAL A 133 9.34 5.60 -13.38
CA VAL A 133 10.09 5.68 -12.11
C VAL A 133 9.35 6.58 -11.14
N ILE A 134 9.02 6.04 -9.98
CA ILE A 134 8.38 6.79 -8.89
C ILE A 134 9.44 7.32 -7.93
N THR A 135 9.49 8.65 -7.82
CA THR A 135 10.39 9.35 -6.91
C THR A 135 9.56 10.05 -5.83
N ARG A 136 9.95 9.92 -4.58
CA ARG A 136 9.30 10.58 -3.45
C ARG A 136 9.63 12.07 -3.45
N ILE A 137 8.59 12.93 -3.39
CA ILE A 137 8.72 14.39 -3.25
C ILE A 137 8.73 14.79 -1.77
N SER A 138 7.79 14.23 -0.97
CA SER A 138 7.68 14.55 0.44
C SER A 138 7.65 13.28 1.31
N ALA A 139 8.06 13.40 2.58
CA ALA A 139 7.88 12.34 3.56
C ALA A 139 6.40 12.07 3.81
N ASP A 140 6.06 10.82 4.18
CA ASP A 140 4.73 10.49 4.66
C ASP A 140 4.41 11.34 5.89
N ARG A 141 3.24 11.98 5.88
CA ARG A 141 2.82 12.85 6.98
C ARG A 141 1.35 12.62 7.35
N VAL A 142 1.00 12.97 8.57
CA VAL A 142 -0.38 13.10 9.02
C VAL A 142 -0.67 14.58 9.21
N CYS A 143 -1.70 15.09 8.55
CA CYS A 143 -2.03 16.51 8.57
C CYS A 143 -3.50 16.75 8.24
N PRO A 144 -4.02 17.96 8.51
CA PRO A 144 -5.30 18.41 7.96
C PRO A 144 -5.30 18.27 6.42
N GLU A 145 -6.41 17.81 5.85
CA GLU A 145 -6.52 17.64 4.40
C GLU A 145 -6.35 18.99 3.67
N GLU A 146 -6.74 20.11 4.27
CA GLU A 146 -6.57 21.45 3.73
C GLU A 146 -5.10 21.82 3.48
N GLU A 147 -4.17 21.36 4.32
CA GLU A 147 -2.74 21.60 4.12
C GLU A 147 -2.18 20.95 2.84
N VAL A 148 -2.82 19.86 2.38
CA VAL A 148 -2.39 19.13 1.19
C VAL A 148 -3.10 19.65 -0.05
N PHE A 149 -4.39 20.03 0.06
CA PHE A 149 -5.29 20.18 -1.08
C PHE A 149 -5.83 21.59 -1.31
N SER A 150 -5.53 22.60 -0.48
CA SER A 150 -6.00 23.98 -0.68
C SER A 150 -5.18 24.80 -1.68
N GLY A 151 -4.09 24.25 -2.21
CA GLY A 151 -3.25 24.93 -3.20
C GLY A 151 -3.75 24.79 -4.65
N GLU A 152 -3.20 25.61 -5.55
CA GLU A 152 -3.43 25.44 -6.99
C GLU A 152 -2.65 24.23 -7.54
N PHE A 153 -3.34 23.39 -8.30
CA PHE A 153 -2.76 22.24 -8.97
C PHE A 153 -2.76 22.51 -10.48
N SER A 154 -1.64 23.04 -10.96
CA SER A 154 -1.43 23.38 -12.39
C SER A 154 -0.85 22.20 -13.18
N GLU A 155 -0.24 21.23 -12.52
CA GLU A 155 0.31 20.03 -13.15
C GLU A 155 -0.64 18.84 -13.08
N LYS A 156 -0.48 17.89 -14.01
CA LYS A 156 -1.23 16.63 -13.99
C LYS A 156 -0.97 15.89 -12.69
N THR A 157 -2.02 15.63 -11.93
CA THR A 157 -1.95 15.03 -10.61
C THR A 157 -2.88 13.82 -10.51
N MET A 158 -2.36 12.68 -10.12
CA MET A 158 -3.12 11.47 -9.82
C MET A 158 -3.35 11.35 -8.31
N LEU A 159 -4.61 11.19 -7.93
CA LEU A 159 -5.01 10.92 -6.55
C LEU A 159 -5.27 9.42 -6.38
N VAL A 160 -4.66 8.80 -5.38
CA VAL A 160 -4.82 7.37 -5.09
C VAL A 160 -4.97 7.12 -3.59
N GLY A 161 -5.87 6.20 -3.22
CA GLY A 161 -6.11 5.80 -1.84
C GLY A 161 -7.58 5.83 -1.45
N ASP A 162 -7.89 5.44 -0.22
CA ASP A 162 -9.23 5.15 0.26
C ASP A 162 -10.17 6.37 0.33
N CYS A 163 -9.63 7.57 0.41
CA CYS A 163 -10.41 8.81 0.40
C CYS A 163 -10.15 9.69 -0.83
N ALA A 164 -9.45 9.20 -1.85
CA ALA A 164 -9.11 9.97 -3.05
C ALA A 164 -10.35 10.52 -3.77
N THR A 165 -11.42 9.73 -3.90
CA THR A 165 -12.68 10.13 -4.52
C THR A 165 -13.36 11.29 -3.76
N GLU A 166 -13.42 11.20 -2.44
CA GLU A 166 -13.97 12.25 -1.58
C GLU A 166 -13.15 13.55 -1.71
N ILE A 167 -11.82 13.44 -1.66
CA ILE A 167 -10.90 14.56 -1.81
C ILE A 167 -11.06 15.22 -3.17
N LYS A 168 -11.12 14.44 -4.26
CA LYS A 168 -11.34 14.98 -5.60
C LYS A 168 -12.63 15.77 -5.68
N ALA A 169 -13.74 15.20 -5.21
CA ALA A 169 -15.04 15.87 -5.24
C ALA A 169 -15.04 17.19 -4.43
N LYS A 170 -14.28 17.23 -3.33
CA LYS A 170 -14.27 18.40 -2.44
C LYS A 170 -13.34 19.52 -2.92
N TYR A 171 -12.15 19.20 -3.41
CA TYR A 171 -11.10 20.19 -3.69
C TYR A 171 -10.83 20.39 -5.19
N PHE A 172 -11.25 19.43 -6.03
CA PHE A 172 -10.87 19.37 -7.44
C PHE A 172 -12.06 19.06 -8.36
N ALA A 173 -13.28 19.44 -7.97
CA ALA A 173 -14.49 19.14 -8.76
C ALA A 173 -14.37 19.59 -10.22
N ASP A 174 -13.85 20.81 -10.44
CA ASP A 174 -13.71 21.44 -11.76
C ASP A 174 -12.25 21.44 -12.28
N ASN A 175 -11.33 20.72 -11.61
CA ASN A 175 -9.93 20.69 -12.01
C ASN A 175 -9.63 19.46 -12.88
N GLU A 176 -9.47 19.68 -14.18
CA GLU A 176 -9.16 18.62 -15.17
C GLU A 176 -7.78 17.99 -14.96
N ASN A 177 -6.85 18.68 -14.30
CA ASN A 177 -5.53 18.15 -14.00
C ASN A 177 -5.54 17.08 -12.89
N ALA A 178 -6.57 17.07 -12.03
CA ALA A 178 -6.69 16.08 -10.96
C ALA A 178 -7.48 14.85 -11.45
N GLN A 179 -6.83 13.70 -11.47
CA GLN A 179 -7.40 12.42 -11.89
C GLN A 179 -7.48 11.44 -10.72
N LEU A 180 -8.35 10.45 -10.81
CA LEU A 180 -8.42 9.34 -9.85
C LEU A 180 -7.73 8.12 -10.45
N ALA A 181 -6.97 7.41 -9.65
CA ALA A 181 -6.53 6.07 -9.99
C ALA A 181 -7.75 5.15 -10.08
N SER A 182 -7.80 4.35 -11.13
CA SER A 182 -8.85 3.36 -11.40
C SER A 182 -8.72 2.13 -10.50
#